data_d7fc40061704e5655334c0d8636ec5ea
#
_entry.id   d7fc40061704e5655334c0d8636ec5ea
#
_cell.length_a   1.000
_cell.length_b   1.000
_cell.length_c   1.000
_cell.angle_alpha   90.00
_cell.angle_beta   90.00
_cell.angle_gamma   90.00
#
_symmetry.space_group_name_H-M   'P 1'
#
loop_
_entity.id
_entity.type
_entity.pdbx_description
1 polymer ?
#
loop_
_entity_poly.entity_id
_entity_poly.type
_entity_poly.pdbx_seq_one_letter_code
_entity_poly.pdbx_strand_id
1 'polypeptide(L)'
;MIKTLIAAALLTATISTAPAPAPAPKNEPVWEPIGEWRITTFCEECNEPIGHQSSSGRYLEYGQVAMNGVPIGSEISIDGETFEVTDRCGINNTVDIFIESGDGCCHCNKLEYKKVYIKKKGGQN
;
A
#
# COMPACT_ATOMS: atom_id res chain seq x y z
N MET A 1 60.10 -12.41 -41.06
CA MET A 1 58.98 -11.51 -41.30
C MET A 1 57.81 -12.03 -40.56
N ILE A 2 57.50 -11.40 -39.48
CA ILE A 2 56.35 -11.79 -38.64
C ILE A 2 55.18 -11.01 -39.16
N LYS A 3 54.25 -11.65 -39.78
CA LYS A 3 52.98 -11.06 -40.11
C LYS A 3 52.09 -11.15 -38.88
N THR A 4 51.97 -10.03 -38.21
CA THR A 4 50.97 -9.91 -37.15
C THR A 4 49.60 -9.86 -37.80
N LEU A 5 48.88 -10.95 -37.70
CA LEU A 5 47.45 -10.95 -37.97
C LEU A 5 46.78 -10.22 -36.83
N ILE A 6 46.40 -9.01 -37.06
CA ILE A 6 45.49 -8.31 -36.16
C ILE A 6 44.12 -8.89 -36.47
N ALA A 7 43.70 -9.85 -35.65
CA ALA A 7 42.33 -10.25 -35.66
C ALA A 7 41.50 -9.08 -35.07
N ALA A 8 40.90 -8.31 -35.96
CA ALA A 8 39.90 -7.37 -35.53
C ALA A 8 38.75 -8.20 -34.92
N ALA A 9 38.72 -8.25 -33.61
CA ALA A 9 37.58 -8.78 -32.94
C ALA A 9 36.41 -7.86 -33.28
N LEU A 10 35.56 -8.30 -34.18
CA LEU A 10 34.28 -7.64 -34.41
C LEU A 10 33.46 -7.79 -33.14
N LEU A 11 33.49 -6.79 -32.31
CA LEU A 11 32.57 -6.68 -31.19
C LEU A 11 31.22 -6.34 -31.81
N THR A 12 30.47 -7.33 -32.18
CA THR A 12 29.06 -7.15 -32.43
C THR A 12 28.39 -6.89 -31.11
N ALA A 13 28.23 -5.62 -30.75
CA ALA A 13 27.35 -5.26 -29.71
C ALA A 13 25.95 -5.66 -30.15
N THR A 14 25.52 -6.84 -29.74
CA THR A 14 24.13 -7.17 -29.82
C THR A 14 23.40 -6.21 -28.88
N ILE A 15 22.82 -5.16 -29.46
CA ILE A 15 21.84 -4.38 -28.75
C ILE A 15 20.69 -5.35 -28.53
N SER A 16 20.63 -5.92 -27.35
CA SER A 16 19.45 -6.61 -26.91
C SER A 16 18.34 -5.56 -26.80
N THR A 17 17.58 -5.40 -27.86
CA THR A 17 16.32 -4.72 -27.76
C THR A 17 15.43 -5.62 -26.91
N ALA A 18 15.46 -5.41 -25.59
CA ALA A 18 14.42 -5.94 -24.76
C ALA A 18 13.09 -5.46 -25.36
N PRO A 19 12.13 -6.36 -25.60
CA PRO A 19 10.83 -5.92 -26.07
C PRO A 19 10.31 -4.88 -25.09
N ALA A 20 9.78 -3.79 -25.63
CA ALA A 20 9.13 -2.76 -24.80
C ALA A 20 8.18 -3.46 -23.84
N PRO A 21 8.17 -3.07 -22.55
CA PRO A 21 7.24 -3.67 -21.61
C PRO A 21 5.83 -3.59 -22.19
N ALA A 22 5.10 -4.70 -22.13
CA ALA A 22 3.72 -4.72 -22.58
C ALA A 22 2.97 -3.58 -21.91
N PRO A 23 2.11 -2.83 -22.64
CA PRO A 23 1.31 -1.80 -22.00
C PRO A 23 0.54 -2.41 -20.85
N ALA A 24 0.56 -1.73 -19.69
CA ALA A 24 -0.18 -2.14 -18.53
C ALA A 24 -1.65 -2.39 -18.93
N PRO A 25 -2.28 -3.48 -18.45
CA PRO A 25 -3.67 -3.72 -18.76
C PRO A 25 -4.50 -2.49 -18.37
N LYS A 26 -5.43 -2.11 -19.22
CA LYS A 26 -6.25 -0.89 -19.08
C LYS A 26 -7.03 -0.83 -17.75
N ASN A 27 -7.09 -1.95 -17.03
CA ASN A 27 -7.83 -2.09 -15.78
C ASN A 27 -6.92 -2.20 -14.55
N GLU A 28 -5.62 -1.98 -14.71
CA GLU A 28 -4.70 -2.04 -13.59
C GLU A 28 -4.97 -0.85 -12.65
N PRO A 29 -5.09 -1.12 -11.34
CA PRO A 29 -5.36 -0.05 -10.40
C PRO A 29 -4.22 0.94 -10.36
N VAL A 30 -4.55 2.22 -10.37
CA VAL A 30 -3.59 3.29 -10.21
C VAL A 30 -3.60 3.70 -8.75
N TRP A 31 -2.42 3.70 -8.14
CA TRP A 31 -2.23 4.17 -6.78
C TRP A 31 -1.84 5.64 -6.78
N GLU A 32 -2.57 6.44 -6.04
CA GLU A 32 -2.32 7.87 -5.92
C GLU A 32 -1.86 8.22 -4.51
N PRO A 33 -0.76 8.96 -4.36
CA PRO A 33 -0.31 9.37 -3.04
C PRO A 33 -1.31 10.36 -2.41
N ILE A 34 -1.63 10.17 -1.14
CA ILE A 34 -2.51 11.04 -0.37
C ILE A 34 -1.79 11.68 0.82
N GLY A 35 -0.46 11.64 0.83
CA GLY A 35 0.36 12.29 1.83
C GLY A 35 0.92 11.36 2.87
N GLU A 36 1.52 11.94 3.89
CA GLU A 36 2.04 11.22 5.04
C GLU A 36 0.99 11.22 6.15
N TRP A 37 0.75 10.03 6.70
CA TRP A 37 -0.24 9.82 7.72
C TRP A 37 0.39 9.18 8.96
N ARG A 38 -0.08 9.58 10.11
CA ARG A 38 0.29 8.94 11.35
C ARG A 38 -0.29 7.53 11.38
N ILE A 39 0.53 6.54 11.70
CA ILE A 39 0.11 5.14 11.75
C ILE A 39 -0.02 4.72 13.21
N THR A 40 -1.18 4.23 13.55
CA THR A 40 -1.49 3.67 14.87
C THR A 40 -2.09 2.28 14.71
N THR A 41 -2.25 1.56 15.79
CA THR A 41 -2.88 0.25 15.78
C THR A 41 -3.95 0.18 16.87
N PHE A 42 -4.97 -0.61 16.63
CA PHE A 42 -6.01 -0.88 17.62
C PHE A 42 -6.44 -2.35 17.55
N CYS A 43 -7.00 -2.85 18.64
CA CYS A 43 -7.51 -4.21 18.71
C CYS A 43 -8.91 -4.20 19.31
N GLU A 44 -9.53 -5.39 19.38
CA GLU A 44 -10.84 -5.56 19.95
C GLU A 44 -10.98 -4.93 21.34
N GLU A 45 -10.00 -5.14 22.19
CA GLU A 45 -10.02 -4.64 23.57
C GLU A 45 -10.03 -3.11 23.63
N CYS A 46 -9.40 -2.47 22.65
CA CYS A 46 -9.35 -1.00 22.56
C CYS A 46 -10.60 -0.41 21.90
N ASN A 47 -11.38 -1.23 21.23
CA ASN A 47 -12.55 -0.80 20.47
C ASN A 47 -13.86 -0.95 21.26
N GLU A 48 -13.76 -1.04 22.56
CA GLU A 48 -14.96 -1.11 23.41
C GLU A 48 -15.78 0.17 23.34
N PRO A 49 -17.14 0.07 23.41
CA PRO A 49 -17.94 -1.12 23.65
C PRO A 49 -18.31 -1.90 22.39
N ILE A 50 -17.82 -1.49 21.23
CA ILE A 50 -18.24 -2.05 19.93
C ILE A 50 -17.58 -3.40 19.64
N GLY A 51 -16.41 -3.65 20.26
CA GLY A 51 -15.72 -4.91 20.12
C GLY A 51 -15.19 -5.14 18.70
N HIS A 52 -15.69 -6.19 18.04
CA HIS A 52 -15.23 -6.61 16.73
C HIS A 52 -15.96 -5.98 15.54
N GLN A 53 -16.80 -4.98 15.76
CA GLN A 53 -17.50 -4.33 14.64
C GLN A 53 -16.92 -2.97 14.32
N SER A 54 -16.74 -2.71 13.02
CA SER A 54 -16.44 -1.38 12.53
C SER A 54 -17.70 -0.52 12.46
N SER A 55 -17.54 0.79 12.29
CA SER A 55 -18.69 1.70 12.11
C SER A 55 -19.49 1.39 10.86
N SER A 56 -18.89 0.72 9.88
CA SER A 56 -19.60 0.25 8.67
C SER A 56 -20.39 -1.04 8.90
N GLY A 57 -20.35 -1.61 10.10
CA GLY A 57 -21.03 -2.86 10.44
C GLY A 57 -20.27 -4.12 10.08
N ARG A 58 -19.06 -4.00 9.55
CA ARG A 58 -18.24 -5.16 9.19
C ARG A 58 -17.54 -5.73 10.41
N TYR A 59 -17.41 -7.05 10.42
CA TYR A 59 -16.57 -7.74 11.42
C TYR A 59 -15.11 -7.34 11.17
N LEU A 60 -14.42 -6.93 12.23
CA LEU A 60 -13.04 -6.49 12.15
C LEU A 60 -12.09 -7.67 11.98
N GLU A 61 -11.25 -7.56 10.96
CA GLU A 61 -10.19 -8.52 10.67
C GLU A 61 -8.93 -7.74 10.29
N TYR A 62 -7.77 -8.37 10.43
CA TYR A 62 -6.54 -7.77 9.94
C TYR A 62 -6.67 -7.45 8.44
N GLY A 63 -6.17 -6.30 8.06
CA GLY A 63 -6.34 -5.77 6.70
C GLY A 63 -7.36 -4.65 6.63
N GLN A 64 -8.02 -4.33 7.75
CA GLN A 64 -8.94 -3.20 7.84
C GLN A 64 -8.32 -2.07 8.64
N VAL A 65 -8.69 -0.85 8.27
CA VAL A 65 -8.22 0.36 8.94
C VAL A 65 -9.36 1.32 9.20
N ALA A 66 -9.17 2.14 10.22
CA ALA A 66 -10.01 3.31 10.51
C ALA A 66 -9.26 4.56 10.07
N MET A 67 -9.87 5.39 9.26
CA MET A 67 -9.31 6.68 8.85
C MET A 67 -10.40 7.62 8.35
N ASN A 68 -10.10 8.90 8.38
CA ASN A 68 -10.98 9.95 7.87
C ASN A 68 -10.47 10.46 6.53
N GLY A 69 -11.32 11.16 5.80
CA GLY A 69 -10.92 11.86 4.58
C GLY A 69 -10.98 11.05 3.29
N VAL A 70 -11.28 9.76 3.40
CA VAL A 70 -11.48 8.88 2.24
C VAL A 70 -12.81 8.13 2.40
N PRO A 71 -13.46 7.73 1.30
CA PRO A 71 -14.72 6.98 1.42
C PRO A 71 -14.53 5.62 2.08
N ILE A 72 -15.51 5.20 2.87
CA ILE A 72 -15.58 3.82 3.37
C ILE A 72 -15.60 2.87 2.16
N GLY A 73 -14.84 1.79 2.26
CA GLY A 73 -14.67 0.84 1.15
C GLY A 73 -13.46 1.14 0.26
N SER A 74 -12.80 2.27 0.48
CA SER A 74 -11.56 2.58 -0.24
C SER A 74 -10.46 1.59 0.12
N GLU A 75 -9.62 1.27 -0.86
CA GLU A 75 -8.39 0.51 -0.61
C GLU A 75 -7.21 1.46 -0.55
N ILE A 76 -6.37 1.29 0.45
CA ILE A 76 -5.15 2.08 0.63
C ILE A 76 -3.94 1.15 0.67
N SER A 77 -2.77 1.70 0.36
CA SER A 77 -1.51 0.97 0.45
C SER A 77 -0.54 1.72 1.36
N ILE A 78 0.09 0.97 2.25
CA ILE A 78 1.13 1.44 3.16
C ILE A 78 2.27 0.43 3.09
N ASP A 79 3.47 0.88 2.72
CA ASP A 79 4.66 0.02 2.59
C ASP A 79 4.42 -1.22 1.70
N GLY A 80 3.62 -1.06 0.64
CA GLY A 80 3.30 -2.15 -0.28
C GLY A 80 2.21 -3.10 0.20
N GLU A 81 1.67 -2.90 1.39
CA GLU A 81 0.58 -3.70 1.93
C GLU A 81 -0.75 -2.98 1.71
N THR A 82 -1.76 -3.71 1.29
CA THR A 82 -3.09 -3.17 0.99
C THR A 82 -4.04 -3.36 2.16
N PHE A 83 -4.78 -2.30 2.48
CA PHE A 83 -5.79 -2.29 3.54
C PHE A 83 -7.10 -1.72 3.00
N GLU A 84 -8.20 -2.12 3.60
CA GLU A 84 -9.52 -1.57 3.31
C GLU A 84 -9.96 -0.62 4.42
N VAL A 85 -10.49 0.53 4.04
CA VAL A 85 -11.04 1.50 4.98
C VAL A 85 -12.46 1.08 5.33
N THR A 86 -12.66 0.62 6.56
CA THR A 86 -13.96 0.12 7.03
C THR A 86 -14.53 0.91 8.20
N ASP A 87 -13.77 1.84 8.72
CA ASP A 87 -14.16 2.60 9.92
C ASP A 87 -13.62 4.02 9.87
N ARG A 88 -14.10 4.84 10.78
CA ARG A 88 -13.63 6.20 10.99
C ARG A 88 -12.76 6.28 12.24
N CYS A 89 -11.74 7.11 12.15
CA CYS A 89 -10.81 7.36 13.24
C CYS A 89 -11.24 8.63 13.99
N GLY A 90 -11.06 8.65 15.31
CA GLY A 90 -11.31 9.86 16.10
C GLY A 90 -10.31 10.97 15.90
N ILE A 91 -9.20 10.69 15.25
CA ILE A 91 -8.10 11.63 15.04
C ILE A 91 -7.88 11.80 13.55
N ASN A 92 -7.82 13.05 13.07
CA ASN A 92 -7.53 13.32 11.67
C ASN A 92 -6.06 13.02 11.34
N ASN A 93 -5.77 12.82 10.06
CA ASN A 93 -4.45 12.50 9.55
C ASN A 93 -3.82 11.25 10.18
N THR A 94 -4.66 10.30 10.56
CA THR A 94 -4.26 9.06 11.21
C THR A 94 -4.89 7.87 10.49
N VAL A 95 -4.09 6.84 10.27
CA VAL A 95 -4.56 5.52 9.83
C VAL A 95 -4.38 4.58 11.00
N ASP A 96 -5.48 4.09 11.53
CA ASP A 96 -5.50 3.18 12.67
C ASP A 96 -5.74 1.75 12.17
N ILE A 97 -4.71 0.93 12.25
CA ILE A 97 -4.72 -0.42 11.67
C ILE A 97 -5.23 -1.40 12.71
N PHE A 98 -6.25 -2.19 12.34
CA PHE A 98 -6.73 -3.25 13.21
C PHE A 98 -5.71 -4.38 13.31
N ILE A 99 -5.40 -4.79 14.54
CA ILE A 99 -4.57 -5.95 14.84
C ILE A 99 -5.34 -6.91 15.74
N GLU A 100 -5.03 -8.19 15.65
CA GLU A 100 -5.62 -9.20 16.52
C GLU A 100 -5.16 -9.01 17.96
N SER A 101 -6.03 -9.32 18.91
CA SER A 101 -5.70 -9.26 20.32
C SER A 101 -4.53 -10.17 20.66
N GLY A 102 -3.53 -9.64 21.33
CA GLY A 102 -2.32 -10.37 21.70
C GLY A 102 -1.14 -10.18 20.76
N ASP A 103 -1.35 -9.59 19.59
CA ASP A 103 -0.27 -9.37 18.61
C ASP A 103 0.51 -8.08 18.85
N GLY A 104 0.29 -7.42 19.96
CA GLY A 104 0.96 -6.18 20.30
C GLY A 104 0.07 -5.25 21.07
N CYS A 105 0.60 -4.09 21.35
CA CYS A 105 -0.07 -3.10 22.15
C CYS A 105 -1.11 -2.34 21.33
N CYS A 106 -2.33 -2.38 21.79
CA CYS A 106 -3.28 -1.32 21.46
C CYS A 106 -2.69 -0.01 21.96
N HIS A 107 -2.68 1.01 21.17
CA HIS A 107 -2.07 2.29 21.51
C HIS A 107 -0.55 2.26 21.49
N CYS A 108 0.00 1.73 20.43
CA CYS A 108 1.43 1.90 20.20
C CYS A 108 1.72 3.39 20.05
N ASN A 109 2.27 3.99 21.08
CA ASN A 109 2.64 5.40 21.12
C ASN A 109 3.83 5.73 20.22
N LYS A 110 4.17 4.85 19.30
CA LYS A 110 5.18 5.16 18.30
C LYS A 110 4.64 6.21 17.36
N LEU A 111 5.28 7.36 17.37
CA LEU A 111 4.99 8.43 16.43
C LEU A 111 5.62 8.03 15.10
N GLU A 112 4.89 7.30 14.29
CA GLU A 112 5.35 6.83 12.99
C GLU A 112 4.48 7.45 11.90
N TYR A 113 5.12 8.09 10.93
CA TYR A 113 4.46 8.65 9.77
C TYR A 113 4.90 7.88 8.53
N LYS A 114 3.94 7.50 7.70
CA LYS A 114 4.20 6.78 6.45
C LYS A 114 3.41 7.40 5.31
N LYS A 115 3.97 7.25 4.12
CA LYS A 115 3.25 7.61 2.90
C LYS A 115 2.12 6.64 2.67
N VAL A 116 0.95 7.18 2.36
CA VAL A 116 -0.26 6.41 2.10
C VAL A 116 -0.71 6.68 0.66
N TYR A 117 -1.09 5.62 -0.02
CA TYR A 117 -1.62 5.68 -1.39
C TYR A 117 -3.05 5.18 -1.38
N ILE A 118 -3.88 5.77 -2.20
CA ILE A 118 -5.26 5.30 -2.41
C ILE A 118 -5.37 4.68 -3.79
N LYS A 119 -6.10 3.58 -3.86
CA LYS A 119 -6.39 2.91 -5.13
C LYS A 119 -7.48 3.67 -5.87
N LYS A 120 -7.17 4.14 -7.04
CA LYS A 120 -8.15 4.70 -7.97
C LYS A 120 -8.59 3.62 -8.94
N LYS A 121 -9.89 3.56 -9.21
CA LYS A 121 -10.39 2.71 -10.29
C LYS A 121 -9.82 3.22 -11.60
N GLY A 122 -8.90 2.46 -12.19
CA GLY A 122 -8.28 2.83 -13.45
C GLY A 122 -9.29 2.88 -14.58
N GLY A 123 -9.20 3.94 -15.40
CA GLY A 123 -9.85 3.97 -16.71
C GLY A 123 -11.36 4.11 -16.76
N GLN A 124 -12.01 4.38 -15.66
CA GLN A 124 -13.44 4.74 -15.69
C GLN A 124 -13.58 6.25 -15.62
N ASN A 125 -13.87 6.82 -16.73
CA ASN A 125 -14.33 8.20 -16.81
C ASN A 125 -15.77 8.28 -16.32
#